data_d0afc1d0dadcf501ccc2aba2c5352810
#
_entry.id   d0afc1d0dadcf501ccc2aba2c5352810
#
_cell.length_a   1.000
_cell.length_b   1.000
_cell.length_c   1.000
_cell.angle_alpha   90.00
_cell.angle_beta   90.00
_cell.angle_gamma   90.00
#
_symmetry.space_group_name_H-M   'P 1'
#
loop_
_entity.id
_entity.type
_entity.pdbx_description
1 polymer ?
#
loop_
_entity_poly.entity_id
_entity_poly.type
_entity_poly.pdbx_seq_one_letter_code
_entity_poly.pdbx_strand_id
1 'polypeptide(L)'
;LALIFLIGLLVVILASRVLIASATQICLRFGIPEGVIAATVVAFGTSVPELATGITSIAKGHREILLGNVIGANILNVLFVIGGSAAVGGLKIPNYFYHFHFPFFVLVVGLFIIFSAVSKTCYKRIYGPIFLTIYTAYVAAQYLLKMN
;
A
#
# COMPACT_ATOMS: atom_id res chain seq x y z
N LEU A 1 27.55 11.64 -6.24
CA LEU A 1 26.10 11.45 -6.37
C LEU A 1 25.77 10.03 -6.82
N ALA A 2 26.30 9.52 -7.95
CA ALA A 2 26.04 8.17 -8.45
C ALA A 2 26.38 7.05 -7.43
N LEU A 3 27.55 7.16 -6.77
CA LEU A 3 27.96 6.18 -5.73
C LEU A 3 26.98 6.17 -4.55
N ILE A 4 26.55 7.33 -4.07
CA ILE A 4 25.57 7.45 -2.97
C ILE A 4 24.24 6.83 -3.39
N PHE A 5 23.80 7.06 -4.62
CA PHE A 5 22.59 6.46 -5.18
C PHE A 5 22.69 4.93 -5.22
N LEU A 6 23.80 4.39 -5.72
CA LEU A 6 24.03 2.94 -5.81
C LEU A 6 24.07 2.27 -4.42
N ILE A 7 24.75 2.91 -3.46
CA ILE A 7 24.77 2.42 -2.07
C ILE A 7 23.35 2.44 -1.48
N GLY A 8 22.62 3.54 -1.66
CA GLY A 8 21.23 3.65 -1.20
C GLY A 8 20.33 2.58 -1.82
N LEU A 9 20.46 2.33 -3.11
CA LEU A 9 19.73 1.27 -3.81
C LEU A 9 20.05 -0.12 -3.25
N LEU A 10 21.33 -0.42 -3.02
CA LEU A 10 21.77 -1.68 -2.43
C LEU A 10 21.19 -1.86 -1.03
N VAL A 11 21.23 -0.82 -0.18
CA VAL A 11 20.66 -0.84 1.17
C VAL A 11 19.16 -1.13 1.12
N VAL A 12 18.41 -0.49 0.22
CA VAL A 12 16.98 -0.74 0.04
C VAL A 12 16.70 -2.18 -0.39
N ILE A 13 17.48 -2.72 -1.33
CA ILE A 13 17.34 -4.12 -1.78
C ILE A 13 17.59 -5.10 -0.63
N LEU A 14 18.64 -4.88 0.15
CA LEU A 14 18.96 -5.75 1.29
C LEU A 14 17.91 -5.63 2.39
N ALA A 15 17.46 -4.43 2.73
CA ALA A 15 16.43 -4.19 3.73
C ALA A 15 15.09 -4.84 3.32
N SER A 16 14.69 -4.75 2.05
CA SER A 16 13.46 -5.39 1.55
C SER A 16 13.54 -6.91 1.65
N ARG A 17 14.69 -7.53 1.35
CA ARG A 17 14.88 -8.99 1.51
C ARG A 17 14.76 -9.42 2.98
N VAL A 18 15.37 -8.68 3.90
CA VAL A 18 15.27 -8.95 5.35
C VAL A 18 13.81 -8.80 5.81
N LEU A 19 13.12 -7.74 5.37
CA LEU A 19 11.71 -7.51 5.70
C LEU A 19 10.84 -8.69 5.25
N ILE A 20 10.96 -9.11 3.99
CA ILE A 20 10.16 -10.22 3.43
C ILE A 20 10.48 -11.53 4.18
N ALA A 21 11.75 -11.86 4.38
CA ALA A 21 12.14 -13.07 5.08
C ALA A 21 11.62 -13.09 6.53
N SER A 22 11.71 -11.96 7.25
CA SER A 22 11.20 -11.83 8.61
C SER A 22 9.67 -11.94 8.66
N ALA A 23 8.97 -11.28 7.74
CA ALA A 23 7.52 -11.36 7.63
C ALA A 23 7.08 -12.81 7.38
N THR A 24 7.70 -13.53 6.44
CA THR A 24 7.42 -14.94 6.16
C THR A 24 7.64 -15.83 7.38
N GLN A 25 8.73 -15.62 8.13
CA GLN A 25 8.97 -16.38 9.37
C GLN A 25 7.90 -16.11 10.44
N ILE A 26 7.43 -14.88 10.57
CA ILE A 26 6.34 -14.52 11.46
C ILE A 26 5.05 -15.26 11.05
N CYS A 27 4.73 -15.28 9.74
CA CYS A 27 3.59 -16.03 9.22
C CYS A 27 3.63 -17.49 9.65
N LEU A 28 4.77 -18.15 9.43
CA LEU A 28 4.95 -19.56 9.74
C LEU A 28 4.82 -19.84 11.25
N ARG A 29 5.38 -18.98 12.10
CA ARG A 29 5.34 -19.16 13.57
C ARG A 29 3.96 -18.98 14.17
N PHE A 30 3.17 -18.05 13.66
CA PHE A 30 1.86 -17.72 14.20
C PHE A 30 0.70 -18.35 13.42
N GLY A 31 0.98 -19.14 12.38
CA GLY A 31 -0.05 -19.73 11.53
C GLY A 31 -0.94 -18.68 10.83
N ILE A 32 -0.39 -17.49 10.60
CA ILE A 32 -1.08 -16.41 9.91
C ILE A 32 -0.84 -16.57 8.40
N PRO A 33 -1.90 -16.54 7.57
CA PRO A 33 -1.75 -16.64 6.13
C PRO A 33 -0.80 -15.58 5.56
N GLU A 34 0.09 -15.98 4.64
CA GLU A 34 1.06 -15.07 4.01
C GLU A 34 0.39 -13.86 3.35
N GLY A 35 -0.77 -14.08 2.73
CA GLY A 35 -1.56 -13.01 2.11
C GLY A 35 -2.00 -11.93 3.09
N VAL A 36 -2.36 -12.32 4.33
CA VAL A 36 -2.76 -11.36 5.37
C VAL A 36 -1.57 -10.51 5.80
N ILE A 37 -0.40 -11.11 6.01
CA ILE A 37 0.81 -10.35 6.40
C ILE A 37 1.29 -9.47 5.25
N ALA A 38 1.25 -9.96 4.01
CA ALA A 38 1.60 -9.15 2.85
C ALA A 38 0.69 -7.91 2.73
N ALA A 39 -0.62 -8.09 2.87
CA ALA A 39 -1.60 -7.01 2.76
C ALA A 39 -1.67 -6.09 4.00
N THR A 40 -1.01 -6.44 5.10
CA THR A 40 -1.00 -5.64 6.33
C THR A 40 0.42 -5.15 6.68
N VAL A 41 1.23 -6.02 7.28
CA VAL A 41 2.56 -5.63 7.82
C VAL A 41 3.50 -5.16 6.72
N VAL A 42 3.57 -5.90 5.60
CA VAL A 42 4.47 -5.54 4.49
C VAL A 42 3.94 -4.29 3.78
N ALA A 43 2.65 -4.24 3.47
CA ALA A 43 2.04 -3.08 2.83
C ALA A 43 2.18 -1.82 3.68
N PHE A 44 1.91 -1.90 5.00
CA PHE A 44 2.12 -0.78 5.92
C PHE A 44 3.59 -0.36 5.96
N GLY A 45 4.51 -1.32 6.14
CA GLY A 45 5.94 -1.04 6.23
C GLY A 45 6.51 -0.35 4.99
N THR A 46 6.07 -0.77 3.80
CA THR A 46 6.48 -0.14 2.54
C THR A 46 5.86 1.24 2.32
N SER A 47 4.72 1.53 2.94
CA SER A 47 4.03 2.83 2.84
C SER A 47 4.41 3.84 3.93
N VAL A 48 5.27 3.46 4.89
CA VAL A 48 5.75 4.40 5.94
C VAL A 48 6.49 5.61 5.35
N PRO A 49 7.37 5.48 4.34
CA PRO A 49 8.02 6.63 3.72
C PRO A 49 7.03 7.60 3.08
N GLU A 50 6.01 7.08 2.40
CA GLU A 50 4.94 7.89 1.78
C GLU A 50 4.13 8.62 2.84
N LEU A 51 3.82 7.96 3.96
CA LEU A 51 3.12 8.57 5.09
C LEU A 51 3.95 9.70 5.72
N ALA A 52 5.24 9.46 5.96
CA ALA A 52 6.15 10.46 6.51
C ALA A 52 6.29 11.69 5.60
N THR A 53 6.44 11.46 4.29
CA THR A 53 6.48 12.52 3.28
C THR A 53 5.16 13.29 3.24
N GLY A 54 4.03 12.58 3.31
CA GLY A 54 2.70 13.17 3.32
C GLY A 54 2.46 14.07 4.53
N ILE A 55 2.77 13.59 5.73
CA ILE A 55 2.64 14.38 6.98
C ILE A 55 3.53 15.62 6.92
N THR A 56 4.78 15.46 6.49
CA THR A 56 5.74 16.55 6.40
C THR A 56 5.30 17.61 5.37
N SER A 57 4.78 17.19 4.21
CA SER A 57 4.29 18.11 3.19
C SER A 57 3.08 18.91 3.64
N ILE A 58 2.14 18.28 4.35
CA ILE A 58 0.99 18.95 4.94
C ILE A 58 1.44 19.96 6.01
N ALA A 59 2.37 19.59 6.88
CA ALA A 59 2.91 20.46 7.93
C ALA A 59 3.61 21.69 7.34
N LYS A 60 4.20 21.56 6.13
CA LYS A 60 4.82 22.67 5.39
C LYS A 60 3.85 23.44 4.47
N GLY A 61 2.57 23.08 4.44
CA GLY A 61 1.56 23.73 3.60
C GLY A 61 1.44 23.24 2.17
N HIS A 62 2.23 22.24 1.77
CA HIS A 62 2.28 21.68 0.40
C HIS A 62 1.38 20.45 0.25
N ARG A 63 0.07 20.66 0.27
CA ARG A 63 -0.94 19.57 0.23
C ARG A 63 -0.98 18.82 -1.10
N GLU A 64 -0.66 19.50 -2.19
CA GLU A 64 -0.59 18.94 -3.54
C GLU A 64 0.49 17.84 -3.65
N ILE A 65 1.58 17.95 -2.89
CA ILE A 65 2.65 16.94 -2.85
C ILE A 65 2.12 15.62 -2.28
N LEU A 66 1.30 15.66 -1.23
CA LEU A 66 0.68 14.45 -0.68
C LEU A 66 -0.17 13.73 -1.73
N LEU A 67 -1.06 14.47 -2.40
CA LEU A 67 -1.96 13.88 -3.41
C LEU A 67 -1.17 13.30 -4.57
N GLY A 68 -0.19 14.04 -5.07
CA GLY A 68 0.70 13.57 -6.14
C GLY A 68 1.49 12.33 -5.75
N ASN A 69 2.00 12.27 -4.52
CA ASN A 69 2.74 11.11 -4.01
C ASN A 69 1.85 9.86 -3.93
N VAL A 70 0.66 9.97 -3.34
CA VAL A 70 -0.27 8.83 -3.19
C VAL A 70 -0.75 8.32 -4.55
N ILE A 71 -1.18 9.21 -5.44
CA ILE A 71 -1.64 8.83 -6.78
C ILE A 71 -0.50 8.25 -7.60
N GLY A 72 0.67 8.91 -7.57
CA GLY A 72 1.87 8.48 -8.31
C GLY A 72 2.36 7.11 -7.86
N ALA A 73 2.39 6.84 -6.56
CA ALA A 73 2.76 5.54 -6.01
C ALA A 73 1.80 4.43 -6.47
N ASN A 74 0.49 4.68 -6.48
CA ASN A 74 -0.50 3.71 -6.96
C ASN A 74 -0.34 3.41 -8.46
N ILE A 75 -0.14 4.45 -9.29
CA ILE A 75 0.10 4.29 -10.73
C ILE A 75 1.38 3.49 -10.96
N LEU A 76 2.47 3.82 -10.27
CA LEU A 76 3.74 3.12 -10.39
C LEU A 76 3.61 1.65 -9.96
N ASN A 77 2.94 1.37 -8.85
CA ASN A 77 2.73 0.01 -8.37
C ASN A 77 1.92 -0.83 -9.36
N VAL A 78 0.86 -0.29 -9.93
CA VAL A 78 0.00 -1.04 -10.87
C VAL A 78 0.71 -1.21 -12.24
N LEU A 79 1.26 -0.15 -12.81
CA LEU A 79 1.80 -0.21 -14.16
C LEU A 79 3.23 -0.76 -14.19
N PHE A 80 4.10 -0.28 -13.32
CA PHE A 80 5.52 -0.65 -13.35
C PHE A 80 5.80 -1.91 -12.54
N VAL A 81 5.35 -1.98 -11.28
CA VAL A 81 5.68 -3.12 -10.42
C VAL A 81 4.92 -4.38 -10.86
N ILE A 82 3.59 -4.30 -11.00
CA ILE A 82 2.80 -5.46 -11.45
C ILE A 82 3.12 -5.79 -12.91
N GLY A 83 3.13 -4.79 -13.80
CA GLY A 83 3.42 -4.98 -15.22
C GLY A 83 4.82 -5.55 -15.46
N GLY A 84 5.84 -5.00 -14.81
CA GLY A 84 7.21 -5.51 -14.90
C GLY A 84 7.35 -6.92 -14.33
N SER A 85 6.74 -7.22 -13.20
CA SER A 85 6.74 -8.56 -12.59
C SER A 85 6.06 -9.58 -13.52
N ALA A 86 4.93 -9.22 -14.11
CA ALA A 86 4.21 -10.08 -15.05
C ALA A 86 5.03 -10.38 -16.32
N ALA A 87 5.77 -9.39 -16.82
CA ALA A 87 6.63 -9.57 -17.99
C ALA A 87 7.81 -10.53 -17.75
N VAL A 88 8.32 -10.59 -16.51
CA VAL A 88 9.46 -11.47 -16.16
C VAL A 88 9.04 -12.91 -15.87
N GLY A 89 7.93 -13.15 -15.18
CA GLY A 89 7.61 -14.48 -14.67
C GLY A 89 6.14 -14.89 -14.71
N GLY A 90 5.26 -14.04 -15.20
CA GLY A 90 3.81 -14.23 -15.07
C GLY A 90 3.33 -14.14 -13.61
N LEU A 91 2.10 -13.75 -13.41
CA LEU A 91 1.52 -13.60 -12.06
C LEU A 91 0.33 -14.55 -11.91
N LYS A 92 0.44 -15.44 -10.92
CA LYS A 92 -0.71 -16.25 -10.52
C LYS A 92 -1.54 -15.45 -9.52
N ILE A 93 -2.76 -15.11 -9.88
CA ILE A 93 -3.69 -14.36 -9.03
C ILE A 93 -4.64 -15.37 -8.39
N PRO A 94 -4.62 -15.53 -7.05
CA PRO A 94 -5.55 -16.41 -6.34
C PRO A 94 -6.99 -15.94 -6.49
N ASN A 95 -7.97 -16.88 -6.51
CA ASN A 95 -9.37 -16.56 -6.73
C ASN A 95 -9.96 -15.56 -5.73
N TYR A 96 -9.51 -15.58 -4.48
CA TYR A 96 -10.00 -14.67 -3.45
C TYR A 96 -9.67 -13.19 -3.76
N PHE A 97 -8.64 -12.90 -4.59
CA PHE A 97 -8.38 -11.53 -5.03
C PHE A 97 -9.54 -10.95 -5.84
N TYR A 98 -10.16 -11.75 -6.72
CA TYR A 98 -11.28 -11.30 -7.55
C TYR A 98 -12.54 -10.98 -6.75
N HIS A 99 -12.77 -11.72 -5.66
CA HIS A 99 -14.00 -11.58 -4.87
C HIS A 99 -13.86 -10.64 -3.67
N PHE A 100 -12.65 -10.36 -3.22
CA PHE A 100 -12.44 -9.53 -2.03
C PHE A 100 -11.52 -8.32 -2.30
N HIS A 101 -10.27 -8.54 -2.71
CA HIS A 101 -9.30 -7.46 -2.81
C HIS A 101 -9.62 -6.46 -3.93
N PHE A 102 -9.96 -6.92 -5.12
CA PHE A 102 -10.27 -6.03 -6.24
C PHE A 102 -11.56 -5.22 -6.03
N PRO A 103 -12.69 -5.81 -5.61
CA PRO A 103 -13.88 -5.03 -5.27
C PRO A 103 -13.61 -4.01 -4.17
N PHE A 104 -12.83 -4.38 -3.15
CA PHE A 104 -12.47 -3.47 -2.08
C PHE A 104 -11.58 -2.32 -2.58
N PHE A 105 -10.59 -2.61 -3.43
CA PHE A 105 -9.74 -1.60 -4.06
C PHE A 105 -10.56 -0.61 -4.89
N VAL A 106 -11.47 -1.10 -5.72
CA VAL A 106 -12.37 -0.25 -6.54
C VAL A 106 -13.25 0.63 -5.64
N LEU A 107 -13.77 0.09 -4.54
CA LEU A 107 -14.55 0.85 -3.56
C LEU A 107 -13.73 1.99 -2.96
N VAL A 108 -12.52 1.72 -2.48
CA VAL A 108 -11.65 2.73 -1.85
C VAL A 108 -11.27 3.81 -2.86
N VAL A 109 -10.88 3.44 -4.07
CA VAL A 109 -10.54 4.39 -5.14
C VAL A 109 -11.76 5.23 -5.54
N GLY A 110 -12.93 4.59 -5.66
CA GLY A 110 -14.19 5.29 -5.94
C GLY A 110 -14.54 6.31 -4.86
N LEU A 111 -14.45 5.93 -3.59
CA LEU A 111 -14.66 6.87 -2.47
C LEU A 111 -13.65 8.02 -2.49
N PHE A 112 -12.38 7.73 -2.79
CA PHE A 112 -11.36 8.77 -2.92
C PHE A 112 -11.72 9.78 -4.01
N ILE A 113 -12.14 9.32 -5.18
CA ILE A 113 -12.57 10.17 -6.31
C ILE A 113 -13.80 10.99 -5.91
N ILE A 114 -14.83 10.36 -5.32
CA ILE A 114 -16.06 11.04 -4.90
C ILE A 114 -15.73 12.13 -3.87
N PHE A 115 -14.95 11.82 -2.84
CA PHE A 115 -14.59 12.82 -1.82
C PHE A 115 -13.72 13.95 -2.39
N SER A 116 -12.86 13.65 -3.36
CA SER A 116 -12.10 14.68 -4.10
C SER A 116 -13.02 15.60 -4.91
N ALA A 117 -13.98 15.02 -5.64
CA ALA A 117 -14.93 15.78 -6.48
C ALA A 117 -15.85 16.68 -5.64
N VAL A 118 -16.37 16.16 -4.52
CA VAL A 118 -17.25 16.91 -3.62
C VAL A 118 -16.49 18.02 -2.88
N SER A 119 -15.22 17.81 -2.57
CA SER A 119 -14.44 18.75 -1.76
C SER A 119 -13.88 19.94 -2.52
N LYS A 120 -13.90 19.94 -3.85
CA LYS A 120 -13.44 20.98 -4.82
C LYS A 120 -12.09 21.68 -4.52
N THR A 121 -11.81 22.05 -3.28
CA THR A 121 -10.64 22.86 -2.90
C THR A 121 -9.81 22.26 -1.76
N CYS A 122 -10.37 21.44 -0.89
CA CYS A 122 -9.65 20.89 0.26
C CYS A 122 -10.30 19.60 0.78
N TYR A 123 -9.50 18.56 0.93
CA TYR A 123 -9.93 17.32 1.60
C TYR A 123 -10.32 17.60 3.04
N LYS A 124 -11.57 17.32 3.41
CA LYS A 124 -12.06 17.58 4.76
C LYS A 124 -11.43 16.60 5.76
N ARG A 125 -11.11 17.08 6.95
CA ARG A 125 -10.51 16.24 8.02
C ARG A 125 -11.35 15.02 8.38
N ILE A 126 -12.67 15.07 8.17
CA ILE A 126 -13.59 13.96 8.46
C ILE A 126 -13.34 12.73 7.57
N TYR A 127 -12.77 12.89 6.39
CA TYR A 127 -12.49 11.76 5.48
C TYR A 127 -11.35 10.86 5.99
N GLY A 128 -10.41 11.40 6.76
CA GLY A 128 -9.33 10.64 7.37
C GLY A 128 -9.83 9.50 8.26
N PRO A 129 -10.62 9.78 9.32
CA PRO A 129 -11.24 8.72 10.14
C PRO A 129 -12.06 7.72 9.35
N ILE A 130 -12.80 8.15 8.31
CA ILE A 130 -13.58 7.25 7.46
C ILE A 130 -12.66 6.24 6.76
N PHE A 131 -11.59 6.70 6.09
CA PHE A 131 -10.63 5.80 5.44
C PHE A 131 -9.91 4.88 6.42
N LEU A 132 -9.54 5.38 7.61
CA LEU A 132 -8.93 4.55 8.65
C LEU A 132 -9.88 3.47 9.17
N THR A 133 -11.16 3.79 9.35
CA THR A 133 -12.18 2.79 9.73
C THR A 133 -12.36 1.74 8.65
N ILE A 134 -12.42 2.15 7.38
CA ILE A 134 -12.51 1.23 6.24
C ILE A 134 -11.28 0.33 6.18
N TYR A 135 -10.08 0.87 6.38
CA TYR A 135 -8.85 0.09 6.40
C TYR A 135 -8.82 -0.93 7.55
N THR A 136 -9.19 -0.51 8.77
CA THR A 136 -9.24 -1.45 9.91
C THR A 136 -10.29 -2.54 9.71
N ALA A 137 -11.44 -2.23 9.13
CA ALA A 137 -12.45 -3.21 8.78
C ALA A 137 -11.95 -4.21 7.71
N TYR A 138 -11.22 -3.72 6.71
CA TYR A 138 -10.58 -4.57 5.68
C TYR A 138 -9.56 -5.54 6.29
N VAL A 139 -8.68 -5.06 7.16
CA VAL A 139 -7.68 -5.90 7.85
C VAL A 139 -8.36 -6.94 8.74
N ALA A 140 -9.38 -6.53 9.50
CA ALA A 140 -10.16 -7.45 10.34
C ALA A 140 -10.88 -8.52 9.51
N ALA A 141 -11.48 -8.15 8.38
CA ALA A 141 -12.15 -9.08 7.49
C ALA A 141 -11.19 -10.13 6.91
N GLN A 142 -9.98 -9.73 6.49
CA GLN A 142 -8.96 -10.67 6.02
C GLN A 142 -8.60 -11.69 7.09
N TYR A 143 -8.41 -11.22 8.33
CA TYR A 143 -8.04 -12.10 9.44
C TYR A 143 -9.17 -13.07 9.81
N LEU A 144 -10.41 -12.58 9.87
CA LEU A 144 -11.58 -13.39 10.22
C LEU A 144 -11.93 -14.42 9.12
N LEU A 145 -11.82 -14.05 7.86
CA LEU A 145 -12.13 -14.92 6.73
C LEU A 145 -11.01 -15.91 6.40
N LYS A 146 -9.87 -15.89 7.12
CA LYS A 146 -8.70 -16.75 6.89
C LYS A 146 -8.39 -16.89 5.40
N MET A 147 -8.34 -15.78 4.70
CA MET A 147 -8.14 -15.76 3.25
C MET A 147 -6.73 -16.24 2.91
N ASN A 148 -6.62 -17.51 2.51
CA ASN A 148 -5.39 -18.20 2.10
C ASN A 148 -5.24 -18.14 0.58
#